data_12f332e4cb7778104747f728efeb9717
#
_entry.id   12f332e4cb7778104747f728efeb9717
#
_cell.length_a   1.000
_cell.length_b   1.000
_cell.length_c   1.000
_cell.angle_alpha   90.00
_cell.angle_beta   90.00
_cell.angle_gamma   90.00
#
_symmetry.space_group_name_H-M   'P 1'
#
loop_
_entity.id
_entity.type
_entity.pdbx_description
1 polymer ?
#
loop_
_entity_poly.entity_id
_entity_poly.type
_entity_poly.pdbx_seq_one_letter_code
_entity_poly.pdbx_strand_id
1 'polypeptide(L)'
;MIKNLILGAALCVAGIASIPTAANAESNFVTGTASPLTASAHLDFTVTVPKFVYVRIGTGTNMANNTTVDSLAYNVPAANVGDGTSISGTGGDLSGGQVTARVMGNNGTIAFSSTTLGAMSNGAGDSISWSQMAVAVATNTSATALPSPTLADGATTSTNLTPTSGTKVTNLDAKWTFTYKNQNVVAAGTYGGVNTNNGRVTYAVSMP
;
A
#
# COMPACT_ATOMS: atom_id res chain seq x y z
N MET A 1 -12.42 -63.59 -26.94
CA MET A 1 -12.38 -63.70 -25.47
C MET A 1 -11.18 -62.91 -24.96
N ILE A 2 -11.30 -61.64 -24.67
CA ILE A 2 -10.30 -60.87 -23.96
C ILE A 2 -11.08 -59.92 -23.02
N LYS A 3 -10.91 -60.14 -21.72
CA LYS A 3 -11.54 -59.37 -20.64
C LYS A 3 -10.78 -58.06 -20.42
N ASN A 4 -11.42 -56.93 -20.56
CA ASN A 4 -10.90 -55.61 -20.17
C ASN A 4 -11.02 -55.44 -18.66
N LEU A 5 -9.86 -55.32 -17.97
CA LEU A 5 -9.77 -54.98 -16.56
C LEU A 5 -9.68 -53.44 -16.45
N ILE A 6 -10.74 -52.80 -15.97
CA ILE A 6 -10.75 -51.39 -15.66
C ILE A 6 -10.23 -51.22 -14.24
N LEU A 7 -9.05 -50.64 -14.12
CA LEU A 7 -8.41 -50.27 -12.85
C LEU A 7 -8.95 -48.90 -12.42
N GLY A 8 -9.88 -48.88 -11.48
CA GLY A 8 -10.40 -47.63 -10.87
C GLY A 8 -9.39 -47.08 -9.85
N ALA A 9 -8.83 -45.93 -10.11
CA ALA A 9 -8.04 -45.19 -9.14
C ALA A 9 -8.95 -44.52 -8.10
N ALA A 10 -8.93 -45.02 -6.87
CA ALA A 10 -9.61 -44.38 -5.74
C ALA A 10 -8.76 -43.19 -5.25
N LEU A 11 -9.30 -41.97 -5.44
CA LEU A 11 -8.72 -40.75 -4.92
C LEU A 11 -9.08 -40.61 -3.43
N CYS A 12 -8.15 -40.99 -2.53
CA CYS A 12 -8.30 -40.73 -1.10
C CYS A 12 -8.12 -39.25 -0.81
N VAL A 13 -9.24 -38.50 -0.65
CA VAL A 13 -9.24 -37.19 -0.04
C VAL A 13 -9.00 -37.35 1.46
N ALA A 14 -7.78 -37.10 1.91
CA ALA A 14 -7.46 -36.97 3.33
C ALA A 14 -8.09 -35.70 3.88
N GLY A 15 -9.30 -35.80 4.40
CA GLY A 15 -9.92 -34.74 5.18
C GLY A 15 -9.09 -34.53 6.46
N ILE A 16 -8.49 -33.33 6.60
CA ILE A 16 -7.89 -32.92 7.88
C ILE A 16 -9.05 -32.70 8.85
N ALA A 17 -9.34 -33.72 9.64
CA ALA A 17 -10.25 -33.58 10.79
C ALA A 17 -9.57 -32.66 11.80
N SER A 18 -10.01 -31.42 11.91
CA SER A 18 -9.69 -30.55 13.04
C SER A 18 -10.28 -31.21 14.30
N ILE A 19 -9.46 -31.90 15.04
CA ILE A 19 -9.83 -32.41 16.36
C ILE A 19 -10.07 -31.19 17.24
N PRO A 20 -11.31 -30.92 17.71
CA PRO A 20 -11.51 -29.89 18.71
C PRO A 20 -10.74 -30.33 19.96
N THR A 21 -9.69 -29.61 20.30
CA THR A 21 -9.06 -29.77 21.61
C THR A 21 -10.11 -29.40 22.65
N ALA A 22 -10.59 -30.38 23.41
CA ALA A 22 -11.51 -30.15 24.50
C ALA A 22 -10.85 -29.11 25.42
N ALA A 23 -11.49 -27.95 25.59
CA ALA A 23 -11.11 -26.99 26.60
C ALA A 23 -11.43 -27.61 27.95
N ASN A 24 -10.42 -28.12 28.66
CA ASN A 24 -10.55 -28.59 30.02
C ASN A 24 -10.53 -27.36 30.91
N ALA A 25 -11.67 -27.06 31.55
CA ALA A 25 -11.71 -26.07 32.63
C ALA A 25 -11.15 -26.71 33.89
N GLU A 26 -10.14 -26.08 34.48
CA GLU A 26 -9.64 -26.47 35.79
C GLU A 26 -10.60 -26.00 36.87
N SER A 27 -10.90 -26.88 37.83
CA SER A 27 -11.64 -26.52 39.03
C SER A 27 -10.92 -27.03 40.27
N ASN A 28 -10.89 -26.23 41.33
CA ASN A 28 -10.24 -26.58 42.57
C ASN A 28 -11.20 -26.35 43.75
N PHE A 29 -11.45 -27.39 44.51
CA PHE A 29 -12.24 -27.36 45.71
C PHE A 29 -11.38 -27.71 46.93
N VAL A 30 -11.23 -26.80 47.87
CA VAL A 30 -10.40 -26.96 49.07
C VAL A 30 -11.26 -26.87 50.28
N THR A 31 -11.10 -27.85 51.20
CA THR A 31 -11.74 -27.89 52.53
C THR A 31 -10.69 -28.01 53.61
N GLY A 32 -10.93 -27.42 54.77
CA GLY A 32 -9.99 -27.53 55.90
C GLY A 32 -10.20 -26.43 56.92
N THR A 33 -9.35 -26.44 57.96
CA THR A 33 -9.35 -25.46 59.07
C THR A 33 -8.29 -24.37 58.90
N ALA A 34 -7.57 -24.36 57.74
CA ALA A 34 -6.55 -23.33 57.43
C ALA A 34 -7.18 -21.95 57.24
N SER A 35 -6.46 -20.88 57.62
CA SER A 35 -6.87 -19.50 57.41
C SER A 35 -5.68 -18.68 56.87
N PRO A 36 -5.74 -18.12 55.65
CA PRO A 36 -6.87 -18.20 54.69
C PRO A 36 -6.97 -19.58 54.03
N LEU A 37 -8.19 -20.00 53.67
CA LEU A 37 -8.44 -21.13 52.79
C LEU A 37 -8.52 -20.60 51.34
N THR A 38 -7.67 -21.09 50.47
CA THR A 38 -7.55 -20.57 49.08
C THR A 38 -7.73 -21.67 48.06
N ALA A 39 -8.49 -21.39 47.01
CA ALA A 39 -8.60 -22.23 45.84
C ALA A 39 -8.31 -21.38 44.58
N SER A 40 -7.67 -21.95 43.56
CA SER A 40 -7.37 -21.28 42.30
C SER A 40 -7.66 -22.19 41.12
N ALA A 41 -8.08 -21.60 40.00
CA ALA A 41 -8.21 -22.26 38.72
C ALA A 41 -7.64 -21.35 37.61
N HIS A 42 -7.15 -21.95 36.53
CA HIS A 42 -6.49 -21.25 35.42
C HIS A 42 -7.33 -21.32 34.16
N LEU A 43 -7.20 -20.31 33.32
CA LEU A 43 -7.76 -20.28 31.98
C LEU A 43 -6.73 -19.66 31.01
N ASP A 44 -6.33 -20.43 30.04
CA ASP A 44 -5.35 -20.00 29.04
C ASP A 44 -6.03 -19.39 27.81
N PHE A 45 -5.44 -18.31 27.28
CA PHE A 45 -5.93 -17.63 26.09
C PHE A 45 -4.86 -17.65 25.01
N THR A 46 -5.27 -17.91 23.77
CA THR A 46 -4.40 -17.80 22.58
C THR A 46 -5.05 -16.85 21.59
N VAL A 47 -4.26 -15.86 21.11
CA VAL A 47 -4.68 -14.94 20.05
C VAL A 47 -3.71 -15.04 18.89
N THR A 48 -4.20 -15.37 17.72
CA THR A 48 -3.40 -15.42 16.49
C THR A 48 -3.71 -14.19 15.63
N VAL A 49 -2.68 -13.39 15.33
CA VAL A 49 -2.80 -12.21 14.47
C VAL A 49 -2.10 -12.50 13.14
N PRO A 50 -2.80 -12.43 12.00
CA PRO A 50 -2.20 -12.65 10.70
C PRO A 50 -1.24 -11.51 10.31
N LYS A 51 -0.24 -11.82 9.49
CA LYS A 51 0.61 -10.83 8.84
C LYS A 51 -0.16 -10.17 7.69
N PHE A 52 -0.07 -8.83 7.57
CA PHE A 52 -0.65 -8.08 6.46
C PHE A 52 0.22 -6.89 6.06
N VAL A 53 0.10 -6.48 4.80
CA VAL A 53 0.59 -5.21 4.28
C VAL A 53 -0.49 -4.57 3.41
N TYR A 54 -0.60 -3.24 3.45
CA TYR A 54 -1.61 -2.45 2.75
C TYR A 54 -1.01 -1.17 2.22
N VAL A 55 -1.36 -0.79 0.99
CA VAL A 55 -1.03 0.51 0.37
C VAL A 55 -2.27 1.11 -0.27
N ARG A 56 -2.42 2.43 -0.12
CA ARG A 56 -3.44 3.23 -0.80
C ARG A 56 -2.83 4.54 -1.26
N ILE A 57 -3.10 4.89 -2.53
CA ILE A 57 -2.80 6.20 -3.10
C ILE A 57 -4.09 6.71 -3.74
N GLY A 58 -4.63 7.80 -3.19
CA GLY A 58 -5.89 8.38 -3.63
C GLY A 58 -7.14 7.72 -3.06
N THR A 59 -8.20 7.68 -3.87
CA THR A 59 -9.54 7.19 -3.51
C THR A 59 -9.51 5.76 -2.97
N GLY A 60 -10.22 5.51 -1.89
CA GLY A 60 -10.40 4.18 -1.32
C GLY A 60 -10.71 4.19 0.17
N THR A 61 -11.16 3.02 0.65
CA THR A 61 -11.40 2.76 2.07
C THR A 61 -10.21 2.01 2.66
N ASN A 62 -9.81 2.33 3.88
CA ASN A 62 -8.70 1.64 4.54
C ASN A 62 -8.97 0.15 4.66
N MET A 63 -7.92 -0.67 4.42
CA MET A 63 -7.94 -2.13 4.51
C MET A 63 -8.93 -2.82 3.55
N ALA A 64 -9.37 -2.12 2.49
CA ALA A 64 -10.22 -2.66 1.44
C ALA A 64 -9.53 -2.59 0.08
N ASN A 65 -9.81 -3.55 -0.80
CA ASN A 65 -9.36 -3.50 -2.18
C ASN A 65 -10.18 -2.46 -2.97
N ASN A 66 -9.49 -1.67 -3.80
CA ASN A 66 -10.11 -0.72 -4.72
C ASN A 66 -9.33 -0.75 -6.04
N THR A 67 -10.04 -0.68 -7.17
CA THR A 67 -9.47 -0.66 -8.53
C THR A 67 -9.53 0.73 -9.16
N THR A 68 -10.11 1.72 -8.48
CA THR A 68 -10.16 3.11 -8.97
C THR A 68 -8.74 3.71 -8.93
N VAL A 69 -8.35 4.31 -10.06
CA VAL A 69 -7.07 5.03 -10.19
C VAL A 69 -7.39 6.52 -10.32
N ASP A 70 -6.91 7.31 -9.37
CA ASP A 70 -7.05 8.76 -9.45
C ASP A 70 -6.15 9.33 -10.54
N SER A 71 -6.65 10.34 -11.25
CA SER A 71 -5.93 11.07 -12.29
C SER A 71 -5.65 12.49 -11.84
N LEU A 72 -4.43 12.97 -12.11
CA LEU A 72 -4.01 14.34 -11.92
C LEU A 72 -3.76 14.96 -13.29
N ALA A 73 -4.27 16.16 -13.54
CA ALA A 73 -4.08 16.89 -14.78
C ALA A 73 -3.50 18.28 -14.54
N TYR A 74 -2.63 18.73 -15.43
CA TYR A 74 -1.95 20.01 -15.37
C TYR A 74 -2.20 20.77 -16.68
N ASN A 75 -2.71 22.00 -16.57
CA ASN A 75 -2.94 22.85 -17.74
C ASN A 75 -2.00 24.05 -17.67
N VAL A 76 -1.03 24.11 -18.57
CA VAL A 76 -0.04 25.20 -18.65
C VAL A 76 -0.61 26.32 -19.49
N PRO A 77 -0.80 27.55 -18.94
CA PRO A 77 -1.18 28.70 -19.76
C PRO A 77 -0.10 29.02 -20.82
N ALA A 78 -0.51 29.39 -22.01
CA ALA A 78 0.43 29.66 -23.12
C ALA A 78 1.50 30.71 -22.77
N ALA A 79 1.14 31.70 -21.96
CA ALA A 79 2.06 32.76 -21.51
C ALA A 79 3.12 32.27 -20.51
N ASN A 80 2.96 31.07 -19.93
CA ASN A 80 3.86 30.55 -18.88
C ASN A 80 4.68 29.33 -19.34
N VAL A 81 4.59 28.91 -20.60
CA VAL A 81 5.28 27.70 -21.04
C VAL A 81 6.79 27.81 -20.85
N GLY A 82 7.33 26.98 -19.96
CA GLY A 82 8.77 26.86 -19.69
C GLY A 82 9.39 28.00 -18.87
N ASP A 83 8.59 28.84 -18.24
CA ASP A 83 9.06 30.00 -17.47
C ASP A 83 9.43 29.67 -16.00
N GLY A 84 9.24 28.43 -15.56
CA GLY A 84 9.48 27.98 -14.21
C GLY A 84 8.35 28.28 -13.22
N THR A 85 7.24 28.88 -13.68
CA THR A 85 6.03 29.03 -12.87
C THR A 85 5.44 27.67 -12.58
N SER A 86 5.38 27.30 -11.30
CA SER A 86 4.81 26.02 -10.87
C SER A 86 3.31 25.95 -11.19
N ILE A 87 2.89 24.88 -11.83
CA ILE A 87 1.51 24.65 -12.22
C ILE A 87 0.86 23.68 -11.22
N SER A 88 -0.20 24.12 -10.56
CA SER A 88 -1.01 23.27 -9.70
C SER A 88 -1.84 22.28 -10.52
N GLY A 89 -1.96 21.06 -10.04
CA GLY A 89 -2.78 20.03 -10.66
C GLY A 89 -4.27 20.22 -10.35
N THR A 90 -5.09 19.52 -11.11
CA THR A 90 -6.50 19.24 -10.83
C THR A 90 -6.69 17.73 -10.61
N GLY A 91 -7.82 17.32 -10.01
CA GLY A 91 -8.06 15.91 -9.68
C GLY A 91 -7.40 15.45 -8.38
N GLY A 92 -7.38 14.12 -8.17
CA GLY A 92 -7.05 13.48 -6.91
C GLY A 92 -8.25 13.42 -5.96
N ASP A 93 -8.21 12.52 -4.97
CA ASP A 93 -9.30 12.34 -3.99
C ASP A 93 -9.50 13.56 -3.06
N LEU A 94 -8.49 14.41 -2.93
CA LEU A 94 -8.56 15.68 -2.18
C LEU A 94 -8.72 16.89 -3.09
N SER A 95 -8.86 16.71 -4.40
CA SER A 95 -8.88 17.76 -5.43
C SER A 95 -7.57 18.57 -5.49
N GLY A 96 -7.46 19.50 -6.47
CA GLY A 96 -6.31 20.42 -6.56
C GLY A 96 -4.94 19.74 -6.75
N GLY A 97 -4.87 18.59 -7.36
CA GLY A 97 -3.61 17.84 -7.53
C GLY A 97 -3.15 17.13 -6.25
N GLN A 98 -4.06 16.91 -5.30
CA GLN A 98 -3.76 16.29 -4.01
C GLN A 98 -4.34 14.88 -3.90
N VAL A 99 -3.58 13.99 -3.30
CA VAL A 99 -4.04 12.62 -3.00
C VAL A 99 -3.71 12.22 -1.56
N THR A 100 -4.58 11.39 -0.99
CA THR A 100 -4.29 10.69 0.25
C THR A 100 -3.36 9.52 -0.04
N ALA A 101 -2.26 9.40 0.69
CA ALA A 101 -1.37 8.24 0.65
C ALA A 101 -1.39 7.54 2.01
N ARG A 102 -1.45 6.20 2.03
CA ARG A 102 -1.42 5.41 3.26
C ARG A 102 -0.70 4.09 3.06
N VAL A 103 0.16 3.74 4.03
CA VAL A 103 0.83 2.43 4.12
C VAL A 103 0.65 1.88 5.53
N MET A 104 0.26 0.61 5.61
CA MET A 104 0.13 -0.12 6.88
C MET A 104 0.74 -1.51 6.77
N GLY A 105 1.31 -1.99 7.87
CA GLY A 105 1.80 -3.37 7.98
C GLY A 105 2.20 -3.71 9.40
N ASN A 106 2.30 -5.00 9.72
CA ASN A 106 2.50 -5.48 11.09
C ASN A 106 3.66 -6.45 11.26
N ASN A 107 4.62 -6.49 10.32
CA ASN A 107 5.76 -7.43 10.41
C ASN A 107 7.11 -6.82 10.08
N GLY A 108 7.39 -5.60 10.51
CA GLY A 108 8.71 -4.97 10.38
C GLY A 108 8.78 -3.89 9.32
N THR A 109 10.00 -3.62 8.84
CA THR A 109 10.25 -2.56 7.85
C THR A 109 9.56 -2.86 6.53
N ILE A 110 8.91 -1.84 5.97
CA ILE A 110 8.24 -1.90 4.67
C ILE A 110 9.13 -1.17 3.65
N ALA A 111 9.52 -1.86 2.57
CA ALA A 111 10.06 -1.22 1.39
C ALA A 111 8.90 -0.64 0.58
N PHE A 112 8.88 0.67 0.42
CA PHE A 112 7.87 1.40 -0.33
C PHE A 112 8.49 2.01 -1.58
N SER A 113 7.96 1.69 -2.75
CA SER A 113 8.55 2.07 -4.04
C SER A 113 7.54 2.77 -4.96
N SER A 114 8.09 3.57 -5.87
CA SER A 114 7.40 4.08 -7.06
C SER A 114 8.15 3.64 -8.32
N THR A 115 7.42 3.25 -9.35
CA THR A 115 7.97 2.83 -10.65
C THR A 115 7.28 3.60 -11.76
N THR A 116 8.08 4.10 -12.71
CA THR A 116 7.63 4.68 -13.98
C THR A 116 8.22 3.91 -15.15
N LEU A 117 7.56 3.90 -16.30
CA LEU A 117 8.05 3.21 -17.50
C LEU A 117 8.99 4.05 -18.37
N GLY A 118 9.05 5.35 -18.14
CA GLY A 118 9.84 6.32 -18.89
C GLY A 118 9.37 7.73 -18.62
N ALA A 119 9.99 8.74 -19.22
CA ALA A 119 9.47 10.09 -19.23
C ALA A 119 8.07 10.14 -19.87
N MET A 120 7.20 11.04 -19.40
CA MET A 120 5.87 11.24 -19.96
C MET A 120 5.98 11.69 -21.42
N SER A 121 5.43 10.93 -22.35
CA SER A 121 5.49 11.18 -23.80
C SER A 121 4.23 11.88 -24.32
N ASN A 122 4.35 12.62 -25.42
CA ASN A 122 3.20 13.10 -26.19
C ASN A 122 2.80 12.14 -27.33
N GLY A 123 3.52 11.01 -27.50
CA GLY A 123 3.32 10.06 -28.58
C GLY A 123 3.87 10.52 -29.96
N ALA A 124 4.42 11.74 -30.04
CA ALA A 124 4.99 12.33 -31.26
C ALA A 124 6.53 12.47 -31.21
N GLY A 125 7.16 11.93 -30.18
CA GLY A 125 8.61 11.94 -30.00
C GLY A 125 9.13 12.88 -28.91
N ASP A 126 8.29 13.76 -28.36
CA ASP A 126 8.66 14.64 -27.27
C ASP A 126 8.29 14.04 -25.91
N SER A 127 8.97 14.50 -24.86
CA SER A 127 8.73 13.99 -23.51
C SER A 127 8.94 15.07 -22.43
N ILE A 128 8.30 14.83 -21.29
CA ILE A 128 8.50 15.58 -20.03
C ILE A 128 9.02 14.60 -18.98
N SER A 129 10.18 14.90 -18.42
CA SER A 129 10.79 14.08 -17.35
C SER A 129 9.93 14.13 -16.07
N TRP A 130 9.85 12.99 -15.35
CA TRP A 130 9.24 12.91 -14.03
C TRP A 130 9.95 13.80 -12.99
N SER A 131 11.21 14.20 -13.23
CA SER A 131 11.91 15.19 -12.40
C SER A 131 11.24 16.56 -12.38
N GLN A 132 10.37 16.86 -13.37
CA GLN A 132 9.54 18.06 -13.43
C GLN A 132 8.31 17.99 -12.52
N MET A 133 8.00 16.82 -11.93
CA MET A 133 6.92 16.69 -10.95
C MET A 133 7.48 16.84 -9.54
N ALA A 134 7.06 17.89 -8.85
CA ALA A 134 7.36 18.08 -7.43
C ALA A 134 6.26 17.44 -6.57
N VAL A 135 6.65 16.86 -5.44
CA VAL A 135 5.71 16.30 -4.46
C VAL A 135 5.94 16.97 -3.11
N ALA A 136 4.97 17.71 -2.64
CA ALA A 136 4.95 18.23 -1.28
C ALA A 136 4.18 17.24 -0.39
N VAL A 137 4.76 16.91 0.76
CA VAL A 137 4.22 15.93 1.72
C VAL A 137 3.78 16.66 2.98
N ALA A 138 2.53 16.48 3.37
CA ALA A 138 1.97 17.01 4.62
C ALA A 138 1.38 15.87 5.46
N THR A 139 1.38 16.04 6.78
CA THR A 139 0.72 15.11 7.70
C THR A 139 -0.79 15.05 7.43
N ASN A 140 -1.40 13.91 7.67
CA ASN A 140 -2.84 13.72 7.63
C ASN A 140 -3.37 13.29 9.01
N THR A 141 -3.40 12.00 9.31
CA THR A 141 -3.84 11.50 10.63
C THR A 141 -2.69 10.92 11.45
N SER A 142 -1.62 10.43 10.80
CA SER A 142 -0.42 10.00 11.50
C SER A 142 0.46 11.16 11.93
N ALA A 143 1.12 11.03 13.08
CA ALA A 143 2.03 12.07 13.62
C ALA A 143 3.23 12.34 12.70
N THR A 144 3.67 11.32 11.97
CA THR A 144 4.72 11.41 10.94
C THR A 144 4.08 11.17 9.58
N ALA A 145 4.33 12.07 8.63
CA ALA A 145 3.81 11.93 7.28
C ALA A 145 4.49 10.77 6.53
N LEU A 146 3.71 10.03 5.74
CA LEU A 146 4.22 9.02 4.81
C LEU A 146 5.06 9.70 3.73
N PRO A 147 6.38 9.44 3.64
CA PRO A 147 7.21 10.02 2.59
C PRO A 147 6.80 9.50 1.20
N SER A 148 6.91 10.35 0.18
CA SER A 148 6.76 9.94 -1.21
C SER A 148 8.10 9.44 -1.74
N PRO A 149 8.18 8.24 -2.37
CA PRO A 149 9.35 7.87 -3.15
C PRO A 149 9.56 8.87 -4.30
N THR A 150 10.82 9.14 -4.65
CA THR A 150 11.17 10.06 -5.73
C THR A 150 10.68 9.51 -7.08
N LEU A 151 10.11 10.37 -7.93
CA LEU A 151 9.74 9.99 -9.29
C LEU A 151 10.95 10.14 -10.22
N ALA A 152 11.25 9.10 -11.02
CA ALA A 152 12.37 9.07 -11.95
C ALA A 152 11.97 8.36 -13.24
N ASP A 153 12.56 8.78 -14.37
CA ASP A 153 12.21 8.27 -15.71
C ASP A 153 12.68 6.82 -15.87
N GLY A 154 11.76 5.91 -16.19
CA GLY A 154 12.06 4.51 -16.47
C GLY A 154 12.73 3.76 -15.32
N ALA A 155 12.48 4.16 -14.08
CA ALA A 155 13.15 3.62 -12.91
C ALA A 155 12.17 3.28 -11.79
N THR A 156 12.63 2.39 -10.90
CA THR A 156 12.02 2.15 -9.59
C THR A 156 12.86 2.81 -8.52
N THR A 157 12.27 3.69 -7.76
CA THR A 157 12.87 4.28 -6.56
C THR A 157 12.19 3.75 -5.32
N SER A 158 12.89 3.66 -4.21
CA SER A 158 12.32 3.13 -2.98
C SER A 158 12.76 3.91 -1.75
N THR A 159 11.92 3.85 -0.72
CA THR A 159 12.22 4.33 0.63
C THR A 159 11.79 3.29 1.65
N ASN A 160 12.55 3.14 2.73
CA ASN A 160 12.22 2.20 3.79
C ASN A 160 11.39 2.92 4.87
N LEU A 161 10.25 2.33 5.19
CA LEU A 161 9.39 2.75 6.28
C LEU A 161 9.70 1.88 7.48
N THR A 162 10.40 2.44 8.46
CA THR A 162 10.74 1.72 9.70
C THR A 162 9.59 1.82 10.69
N PRO A 163 9.23 0.72 11.37
CA PRO A 163 8.24 0.75 12.44
C PRO A 163 8.65 1.69 13.57
N THR A 164 7.69 2.15 14.35
CA THR A 164 7.96 2.84 15.60
C THR A 164 8.79 1.94 16.53
N SER A 165 9.77 2.52 17.22
CA SER A 165 10.67 1.80 18.14
C SER A 165 9.88 0.87 19.10
N GLY A 166 10.35 -0.36 19.23
CA GLY A 166 9.75 -1.39 20.07
C GLY A 166 8.53 -2.10 19.48
N THR A 167 8.11 -1.75 18.26
CA THR A 167 7.00 -2.41 17.55
C THR A 167 7.46 -2.97 16.20
N LYS A 168 6.62 -3.83 15.60
CA LYS A 168 6.75 -4.26 14.20
C LYS A 168 5.67 -3.65 13.31
N VAL A 169 4.94 -2.65 13.82
CA VAL A 169 3.79 -2.05 13.17
C VAL A 169 4.18 -0.74 12.50
N THR A 170 3.85 -0.61 11.23
CA THR A 170 3.89 0.63 10.46
C THR A 170 2.46 1.06 10.18
N ASN A 171 2.11 2.31 10.46
CA ASN A 171 0.81 2.90 10.13
C ASN A 171 1.04 4.40 9.84
N LEU A 172 1.34 4.70 8.60
CA LEU A 172 1.65 6.05 8.15
C LEU A 172 0.67 6.48 7.07
N ASP A 173 0.26 7.75 7.14
CA ASP A 173 -0.48 8.40 6.05
C ASP A 173 0.05 9.82 5.81
N ALA A 174 -0.34 10.38 4.68
CA ALA A 174 -0.01 11.75 4.29
C ALA A 174 -1.02 12.29 3.28
N LYS A 175 -0.98 13.61 3.10
CA LYS A 175 -1.51 14.30 1.93
C LYS A 175 -0.33 14.62 1.03
N TRP A 176 -0.34 14.12 -0.19
CA TRP A 176 0.65 14.45 -1.21
C TRP A 176 0.07 15.45 -2.19
N THR A 177 0.75 16.57 -2.36
CA THR A 177 0.40 17.59 -3.37
C THR A 177 1.41 17.53 -4.48
N PHE A 178 0.93 17.26 -5.69
CA PHE A 178 1.76 17.22 -6.90
C PHE A 178 1.67 18.54 -7.65
N THR A 179 2.82 19.06 -8.08
CA THR A 179 2.92 20.26 -8.92
C THR A 179 3.86 20.00 -10.09
N TYR A 180 3.54 20.56 -11.26
CA TYR A 180 4.43 20.56 -12.40
C TYR A 180 5.32 21.80 -12.35
N LYS A 181 6.66 21.61 -12.34
CA LYS A 181 7.64 22.69 -12.18
C LYS A 181 7.76 23.61 -13.41
N ASN A 182 7.41 23.11 -14.59
CA ASN A 182 7.35 23.88 -15.83
C ASN A 182 8.65 24.65 -16.15
N GLN A 183 9.81 24.01 -15.90
CA GLN A 183 11.13 24.65 -16.02
C GLN A 183 11.68 24.62 -17.44
N ASN A 184 11.06 23.88 -18.36
CA ASN A 184 11.55 23.70 -19.72
C ASN A 184 10.46 24.04 -20.74
N VAL A 185 10.83 24.72 -21.80
CA VAL A 185 9.97 24.86 -22.99
C VAL A 185 9.86 23.49 -23.64
N VAL A 186 8.65 22.99 -23.83
CA VAL A 186 8.35 21.73 -24.47
C VAL A 186 7.41 21.96 -25.67
N ALA A 187 7.41 21.03 -26.62
CA ALA A 187 6.52 21.10 -27.77
C ALA A 187 5.04 21.08 -27.33
N ALA A 188 4.18 21.70 -28.11
CA ALA A 188 2.73 21.67 -27.82
C ALA A 188 2.21 20.23 -27.91
N GLY A 189 1.40 19.81 -26.92
CA GLY A 189 0.85 18.48 -26.88
C GLY A 189 0.32 18.08 -25.49
N THR A 190 -0.27 16.90 -25.42
CA THR A 190 -0.66 16.27 -24.16
C THR A 190 0.36 15.18 -23.82
N TYR A 191 1.00 15.30 -22.66
CA TYR A 191 2.03 14.37 -22.20
C TYR A 191 1.45 13.44 -21.14
N GLY A 192 1.74 12.14 -21.25
CA GLY A 192 1.19 11.13 -20.35
C GLY A 192 -0.28 10.83 -20.66
N GLY A 193 -1.00 10.36 -19.67
CA GLY A 193 -2.42 10.01 -19.75
C GLY A 193 -2.76 8.79 -18.90
N VAL A 194 -4.04 8.38 -18.92
CA VAL A 194 -4.51 7.25 -18.12
C VAL A 194 -3.96 5.94 -18.69
N ASN A 195 -2.91 5.42 -18.07
CA ASN A 195 -2.18 4.21 -18.49
C ASN A 195 -1.66 4.25 -19.95
N THR A 196 -1.28 5.42 -20.39
CA THR A 196 -0.74 5.64 -21.75
C THR A 196 0.43 6.62 -21.69
N ASN A 197 1.28 6.62 -22.71
CA ASN A 197 2.38 7.56 -22.91
C ASN A 197 3.26 7.75 -21.65
N ASN A 198 3.50 6.67 -20.91
CA ASN A 198 4.26 6.65 -19.65
C ASN A 198 3.68 7.58 -18.54
N GLY A 199 2.41 7.96 -18.62
CA GLY A 199 1.75 8.84 -17.65
C GLY A 199 1.36 8.18 -16.35
N ARG A 200 1.74 6.90 -16.11
CA ARG A 200 1.39 6.15 -14.90
C ARG A 200 2.59 5.97 -13.98
N VAL A 201 2.37 6.24 -12.68
CA VAL A 201 3.25 5.83 -11.60
C VAL A 201 2.62 4.63 -10.90
N THR A 202 3.38 3.54 -10.74
CA THR A 202 2.97 2.38 -9.96
C THR A 202 3.65 2.43 -8.59
N TYR A 203 2.85 2.45 -7.54
CA TYR A 203 3.34 2.37 -6.16
C TYR A 203 3.21 0.95 -5.63
N ALA A 204 4.24 0.45 -4.97
CA ALA A 204 4.27 -0.89 -4.41
C ALA A 204 4.88 -0.91 -3.00
N VAL A 205 4.45 -1.87 -2.19
CA VAL A 205 4.99 -2.13 -0.86
C VAL A 205 5.37 -3.59 -0.73
N SER A 206 6.47 -3.86 -0.04
CA SER A 206 6.86 -5.20 0.37
C SER A 206 7.34 -5.20 1.82
N MET A 207 7.09 -6.31 2.52
CA MET A 207 7.39 -6.48 3.94
C MET A 207 7.91 -7.90 4.17
N PRO A 208 8.88 -8.14 5.08
CA PRO A 208 9.44 -9.45 5.38
C PRO A 208 8.42 -10.53 5.75
#